data_e22d0d8c5703b7297bc7afa00d96523e
#
_entry.id   e22d0d8c5703b7297bc7afa00d96523e
#
_cell.length_a   1.000
_cell.length_b   1.000
_cell.length_c   1.000
_cell.angle_alpha   90.00
_cell.angle_beta   90.00
_cell.angle_gamma   90.00
#
_symmetry.space_group_name_H-M   'P 1'
#
loop_
_entity.id
_entity.type
_entity.pdbx_description
1 polymer ?
#
loop_
_entity_poly.entity_id
_entity_poly.type
_entity_poly.pdbx_seq_one_letter_code
_entity_poly.pdbx_strand_id
1 'polypeptide(L)'
;MTEAFYRAVTSIGKHTQRVSIFVDAGFDELDFVKSKGIDCVEIYTGPFAEAVNSKDDLEIEREITKIKKTFSAAKACGIRVHIGHDLNLDNLKIISQIGDFDEASIGHAFIVDSIRYGIVDATELYLKEVK
;
A
#
# COMPACT_ATOMS: atom_id res chain seq x y z
N MET A 1 -1.09 18.61 -5.06
CA MET A 1 -0.83 18.08 -6.43
C MET A 1 -1.03 19.20 -7.47
N THR A 2 -0.24 19.24 -8.54
CA THR A 2 -0.21 20.33 -9.54
C THR A 2 -1.14 20.07 -10.71
N GLU A 3 -1.52 21.13 -11.47
CA GLU A 3 -2.29 21.04 -12.73
C GLU A 3 -1.58 20.13 -13.76
N ALA A 4 -0.25 20.19 -13.83
CA ALA A 4 0.53 19.34 -14.72
C ALA A 4 0.40 17.85 -14.37
N PHE A 5 0.34 17.51 -13.08
CA PHE A 5 0.11 16.16 -12.61
C PHE A 5 -1.26 15.62 -13.09
N TYR A 6 -2.33 16.38 -12.93
CA TYR A 6 -3.65 15.93 -13.38
C TYR A 6 -3.79 15.80 -14.89
N ARG A 7 -3.11 16.66 -15.66
CA ARG A 7 -3.02 16.48 -17.12
C ARG A 7 -2.32 15.17 -17.49
N ALA A 8 -1.24 14.82 -16.78
CA ALA A 8 -0.56 13.55 -16.98
C ALA A 8 -1.47 12.36 -16.65
N VAL A 9 -2.18 12.38 -15.51
CA VAL A 9 -3.16 11.35 -15.12
C VAL A 9 -4.22 11.17 -16.20
N THR A 10 -4.82 12.26 -16.67
CA THR A 10 -5.83 12.23 -17.74
C THR A 10 -5.28 11.67 -19.04
N SER A 11 -4.03 11.99 -19.39
CA SER A 11 -3.38 11.48 -20.60
C SER A 11 -3.11 9.98 -20.48
N ILE A 12 -2.57 9.52 -19.35
CA ILE A 12 -2.28 8.11 -19.08
C ILE A 12 -3.58 7.29 -19.08
N GLY A 13 -4.62 7.77 -18.41
CA GLY A 13 -5.90 7.09 -18.29
C GLY A 13 -6.60 6.79 -19.64
N LYS A 14 -6.23 7.51 -20.72
CA LYS A 14 -6.71 7.19 -22.08
C LYS A 14 -6.10 5.92 -22.66
N HIS A 15 -4.99 5.45 -22.12
CA HIS A 15 -4.19 4.35 -22.64
C HIS A 15 -4.03 3.18 -21.68
N THR A 16 -4.62 3.27 -20.48
CA THR A 16 -4.55 2.23 -19.43
C THR A 16 -5.93 1.91 -18.91
N GLN A 17 -6.08 0.72 -18.35
CA GLN A 17 -7.33 0.33 -17.68
C GLN A 17 -7.48 0.96 -16.29
N ARG A 18 -6.36 1.34 -15.68
CA ARG A 18 -6.31 1.88 -14.31
C ARG A 18 -5.13 2.83 -14.15
N VAL A 19 -5.33 3.84 -13.32
CA VAL A 19 -4.27 4.75 -12.87
C VAL A 19 -4.13 4.61 -11.36
N SER A 20 -2.94 4.31 -10.89
CA SER A 20 -2.56 4.28 -9.49
C SER A 20 -1.56 5.38 -9.16
N ILE A 21 -1.65 5.92 -7.97
CA ILE A 21 -0.66 6.88 -7.46
C ILE A 21 -0.17 6.46 -6.08
N PHE A 22 1.10 6.78 -5.79
CA PHE A 22 1.63 6.68 -4.43
C PHE A 22 1.11 7.81 -3.57
N VAL A 23 0.76 7.48 -2.32
CA VAL A 23 0.39 8.43 -1.28
C VAL A 23 1.07 8.06 0.03
N ASP A 24 1.41 9.06 0.83
CA ASP A 24 1.89 8.82 2.18
C ASP A 24 0.77 8.28 3.08
N ALA A 25 1.12 7.46 4.06
CA ALA A 25 0.20 7.05 5.09
C ALA A 25 -0.39 8.26 5.83
N GLY A 26 -1.71 8.29 6.04
CA GLY A 26 -2.44 9.42 6.61
C GLY A 26 -3.05 10.37 5.59
N PHE A 27 -2.77 10.18 4.30
CA PHE A 27 -3.43 10.95 3.23
C PHE A 27 -4.93 10.58 3.16
N ASP A 28 -5.81 11.57 3.16
CA ASP A 28 -7.27 11.38 3.25
C ASP A 28 -8.10 12.17 2.21
N GLU A 29 -7.45 12.98 1.35
CA GLU A 29 -8.14 13.72 0.28
C GLU A 29 -8.48 12.83 -0.93
N LEU A 30 -8.98 11.62 -0.68
CA LEU A 30 -9.18 10.59 -1.71
C LEU A 30 -10.38 10.86 -2.60
N ASP A 31 -11.43 11.51 -2.11
CA ASP A 31 -12.56 11.96 -2.95
C ASP A 31 -12.09 12.86 -4.07
N PHE A 32 -11.20 13.80 -3.76
CA PHE A 32 -10.62 14.69 -4.74
C PHE A 32 -9.76 13.92 -5.76
N VAL A 33 -8.93 13.01 -5.28
CA VAL A 33 -8.08 12.14 -6.13
C VAL A 33 -8.95 11.33 -7.09
N LYS A 34 -10.01 10.69 -6.59
CA LYS A 34 -10.95 9.91 -7.38
C LYS A 34 -11.66 10.77 -8.44
N SER A 35 -12.05 12.01 -8.09
CA SER A 35 -12.68 12.95 -9.03
C SER A 35 -11.80 13.31 -10.22
N LYS A 36 -10.48 13.06 -10.16
CA LYS A 36 -9.49 13.30 -11.20
C LYS A 36 -9.20 12.08 -12.08
N GLY A 37 -9.95 10.98 -11.91
CA GLY A 37 -9.80 9.77 -12.71
C GLY A 37 -8.68 8.85 -12.21
N ILE A 38 -8.33 8.93 -10.94
CA ILE A 38 -7.41 8.01 -10.29
C ILE A 38 -8.23 6.86 -9.67
N ASP A 39 -7.90 5.63 -10.02
CA ASP A 39 -8.70 4.44 -9.71
C ASP A 39 -8.27 3.77 -8.40
N CYS A 40 -7.01 3.94 -8.04
CA CYS A 40 -6.45 3.37 -6.82
C CYS A 40 -5.29 4.22 -6.29
N VAL A 41 -5.00 4.05 -5.02
CA VAL A 41 -3.83 4.62 -4.37
C VAL A 41 -2.96 3.50 -3.80
N GLU A 42 -1.66 3.67 -3.84
CA GLU A 42 -0.73 2.78 -3.15
C GLU A 42 -0.12 3.53 -1.97
N ILE A 43 -0.40 3.02 -0.77
CA ILE A 43 0.15 3.59 0.46
C ILE A 43 1.64 3.26 0.54
N TYR A 44 2.46 4.28 0.69
CA TYR A 44 3.89 4.12 0.95
C TYR A 44 4.10 3.60 2.38
N THR A 45 4.51 2.34 2.52
CA THR A 45 4.65 1.65 3.80
C THR A 45 6.06 1.67 4.38
N GLY A 46 7.01 2.36 3.75
CA GLY A 46 8.41 2.43 4.20
C GLY A 46 8.58 2.85 5.67
N PRO A 47 7.99 3.97 6.13
CA PRO A 47 8.09 4.37 7.54
C PRO A 47 7.53 3.33 8.52
N PHE A 48 6.42 2.68 8.18
CA PHE A 48 5.87 1.58 8.97
C PHE A 48 6.81 0.37 9.02
N ALA A 49 7.38 -0.01 7.87
CA ALA A 49 8.32 -1.12 7.79
C ALA A 49 9.59 -0.85 8.62
N GLU A 50 10.10 0.38 8.59
CA GLU A 50 11.24 0.80 9.40
C GLU A 50 10.94 0.75 10.90
N ALA A 51 9.75 1.23 11.31
CA ALA A 51 9.31 1.16 12.70
C ALA A 51 9.22 -0.30 13.21
N VAL A 52 8.68 -1.21 12.39
CA VAL A 52 8.63 -2.64 12.72
C VAL A 52 10.04 -3.25 12.82
N ASN A 53 10.93 -2.92 11.88
CA ASN A 53 12.30 -3.42 11.88
C ASN A 53 13.12 -2.93 13.09
N SER A 54 12.92 -1.68 13.50
CA SER A 54 13.59 -1.07 14.67
C SER A 54 12.93 -1.46 16.00
N LYS A 55 11.74 -2.13 15.96
CA LYS A 55 10.93 -2.49 17.13
C LYS A 55 10.55 -1.28 17.98
N ASP A 56 10.25 -0.18 17.33
CA ASP A 56 9.75 1.04 17.97
C ASP A 56 8.21 0.99 18.06
N ASP A 57 7.72 0.49 19.17
CA ASP A 57 6.28 0.28 19.39
C ASP A 57 5.47 1.58 19.26
N LEU A 58 6.03 2.73 19.68
CA LEU A 58 5.35 4.01 19.58
C LEU A 58 5.24 4.47 18.12
N GLU A 59 6.30 4.29 17.35
CA GLU A 59 6.27 4.65 15.93
C GLU A 59 5.42 3.67 15.12
N ILE A 60 5.42 2.37 15.46
CA ILE A 60 4.50 1.39 14.87
C ILE A 60 3.05 1.83 15.07
N GLU A 61 2.63 2.21 16.28
CA GLU A 61 1.26 2.66 16.56
C GLU A 61 0.90 3.95 15.80
N ARG A 62 1.85 4.87 15.65
CA ARG A 62 1.65 6.10 14.86
C ARG A 62 1.43 5.79 13.39
N GLU A 63 2.26 4.94 12.80
CA GLU A 63 2.13 4.57 11.39
C GLU A 63 0.86 3.76 11.13
N ILE A 64 0.49 2.83 12.04
CA ILE A 64 -0.80 2.13 11.99
C ILE A 64 -1.97 3.12 11.99
N THR A 65 -1.92 4.14 12.83
CA THR A 65 -2.98 5.17 12.90
C THR A 65 -3.10 5.93 11.59
N LYS A 66 -1.97 6.30 10.97
CA LYS A 66 -1.94 6.95 9.65
C LYS A 66 -2.51 6.04 8.55
N ILE A 67 -2.07 4.77 8.50
CA ILE A 67 -2.56 3.81 7.51
C ILE A 67 -4.07 3.60 7.64
N LYS A 68 -4.58 3.41 8.87
CA LYS A 68 -6.03 3.30 9.14
C LYS A 68 -6.83 4.52 8.67
N LYS A 69 -6.27 5.71 8.80
CA LYS A 69 -6.89 6.94 8.30
C LYS A 69 -7.08 6.88 6.79
N THR A 70 -6.04 6.49 6.05
CA THR A 70 -6.12 6.33 4.58
C THR A 70 -7.09 5.22 4.19
N PHE A 71 -7.06 4.06 4.85
CA PHE A 71 -8.03 2.97 4.61
C PHE A 71 -9.47 3.44 4.80
N SER A 72 -9.74 4.18 5.88
CA SER A 72 -11.09 4.70 6.17
C SER A 72 -11.56 5.69 5.10
N ALA A 73 -10.70 6.59 4.67
CA ALA A 73 -11.00 7.54 3.60
C ALA A 73 -11.25 6.82 2.27
N ALA A 74 -10.43 5.83 1.94
CA ALA A 74 -10.58 5.04 0.72
C ALA A 74 -11.91 4.28 0.69
N LYS A 75 -12.27 3.66 1.81
CA LYS A 75 -13.55 2.95 1.97
C LYS A 75 -14.73 3.90 1.81
N ALA A 76 -14.66 5.09 2.38
CA ALA A 76 -15.72 6.09 2.30
C ALA A 76 -16.01 6.54 0.86
N CYS A 77 -14.99 6.74 0.03
CA CYS A 77 -15.15 7.15 -1.36
C CYS A 77 -15.12 5.98 -2.36
N GLY A 78 -14.85 4.75 -1.94
CA GLY A 78 -14.80 3.58 -2.79
C GLY A 78 -13.65 3.61 -3.81
N ILE A 79 -12.48 4.13 -3.42
CA ILE A 79 -11.22 4.01 -4.16
C ILE A 79 -10.48 2.76 -3.70
N ARG A 80 -9.81 2.07 -4.59
CA ARG A 80 -9.01 0.89 -4.22
C ARG A 80 -7.72 1.28 -3.54
N VAL A 81 -7.28 0.42 -2.63
CA VAL A 81 -6.05 0.61 -1.88
C VAL A 81 -5.07 -0.52 -2.14
N HIS A 82 -3.89 -0.15 -2.58
CA HIS A 82 -2.73 -0.99 -2.59
C HIS A 82 -1.78 -0.57 -1.46
N ILE A 83 -0.93 -1.47 -1.04
CA ILE A 83 0.15 -1.20 -0.09
C ILE A 83 1.48 -1.64 -0.69
N GLY A 84 2.54 -0.89 -0.44
CA GLY A 84 3.83 -1.24 -1.00
C GLY A 84 4.98 -0.46 -0.39
N HIS A 85 6.14 -0.98 -0.60
CA HIS A 85 7.44 -0.56 -0.14
C HIS A 85 7.89 -1.21 1.18
N ASP A 86 9.01 -1.92 1.12
CA ASP A 86 9.70 -2.59 2.24
C ASP A 86 8.84 -3.62 3.02
N LEU A 87 7.80 -4.14 2.37
CA LEU A 87 6.97 -5.21 2.95
C LEU A 87 7.73 -6.53 2.99
N ASN A 88 7.57 -7.24 4.11
CA ASN A 88 8.07 -8.59 4.35
C ASN A 88 7.02 -9.39 5.16
N LEU A 89 7.27 -10.65 5.47
CA LEU A 89 6.31 -11.51 6.20
C LEU A 89 5.93 -10.96 7.57
N ASP A 90 6.89 -10.34 8.29
CA ASP A 90 6.64 -9.86 9.65
C ASP A 90 5.72 -8.63 9.66
N ASN A 91 6.03 -7.61 8.83
CA ASN A 91 5.25 -6.39 8.79
C ASN A 91 3.94 -6.55 8.01
N LEU A 92 3.90 -7.42 6.99
CA LEU A 92 2.67 -7.75 6.26
C LEU A 92 1.62 -8.39 7.18
N LYS A 93 2.05 -9.28 8.08
CA LYS A 93 1.18 -9.89 9.09
C LYS A 93 0.53 -8.85 10.00
N ILE A 94 1.23 -7.78 10.34
CA ILE A 94 0.67 -6.70 11.17
C ILE A 94 -0.33 -5.88 10.35
N ILE A 95 0.04 -5.45 9.15
CA ILE A 95 -0.79 -4.55 8.34
C ILE A 95 -2.07 -5.25 7.85
N SER A 96 -2.05 -6.54 7.58
CA SER A 96 -3.23 -7.31 7.18
C SER A 96 -4.30 -7.44 8.28
N GLN A 97 -3.93 -7.19 9.53
CA GLN A 97 -4.86 -7.17 10.67
C GLN A 97 -5.52 -5.82 10.92
N ILE A 98 -5.05 -4.75 10.27
CA ILE A 98 -5.51 -3.38 10.57
C ILE A 98 -6.46 -2.79 9.55
N GLY A 99 -6.65 -3.43 8.40
CA GLY A 99 -7.59 -2.99 7.38
C GLY A 99 -7.52 -3.80 6.10
N ASP A 100 -8.48 -3.54 5.23
CA ASP A 100 -8.60 -4.20 3.94
C ASP A 100 -7.84 -3.41 2.87
N PHE A 101 -7.03 -4.10 2.10
CA PHE A 101 -6.37 -3.61 0.90
C PHE A 101 -6.60 -4.57 -0.26
N ASP A 102 -6.53 -4.06 -1.48
CA ASP A 102 -6.82 -4.85 -2.69
C ASP A 102 -5.58 -5.55 -3.22
N GLU A 103 -4.39 -5.00 -2.97
CA GLU A 103 -3.11 -5.52 -3.49
C GLU A 103 -1.95 -5.15 -2.58
N ALA A 104 -0.96 -6.03 -2.45
CA ALA A 104 0.31 -5.77 -1.79
C ALA A 104 1.47 -5.96 -2.77
N SER A 105 2.30 -4.92 -2.93
CA SER A 105 3.49 -4.93 -3.77
C SER A 105 4.71 -5.34 -2.94
N ILE A 106 5.23 -6.56 -3.17
CA ILE A 106 6.35 -7.12 -2.41
C ILE A 106 7.47 -7.51 -3.38
N GLY A 107 8.62 -6.86 -3.25
CA GLY A 107 9.75 -7.08 -4.14
C GLY A 107 10.92 -7.79 -3.44
N HIS A 108 11.79 -7.01 -2.80
CA HIS A 108 13.07 -7.47 -2.26
C HIS A 108 12.91 -8.66 -1.29
N ALA A 109 12.03 -8.56 -0.30
CA ALA A 109 11.83 -9.60 0.70
C ALA A 109 11.34 -10.91 0.07
N PHE A 110 10.44 -10.84 -0.92
CA PHE A 110 9.95 -12.02 -1.63
C PHE A 110 11.08 -12.76 -2.37
N ILE A 111 12.01 -12.03 -3.00
CA ILE A 111 13.18 -12.64 -3.66
C ILE A 111 14.10 -13.32 -2.65
N VAL A 112 14.39 -12.67 -1.52
CA VAL A 112 15.21 -13.24 -0.45
C VAL A 112 14.58 -14.51 0.11
N ASP A 113 13.29 -14.49 0.40
CA ASP A 113 12.56 -15.65 0.94
C ASP A 113 12.42 -16.77 -0.12
N SER A 114 12.29 -16.42 -1.39
CA SER A 114 12.31 -17.41 -2.48
C SER A 114 13.66 -18.15 -2.59
N ILE A 115 14.77 -17.50 -2.27
CA ILE A 115 16.09 -18.15 -2.20
C ILE A 115 16.18 -19.07 -0.97
N ARG A 116 15.55 -18.71 0.15
CA ARG A 116 15.58 -19.49 1.39
C ARG A 116 14.68 -20.72 1.35
N TYR A 117 13.46 -20.57 0.89
CA TYR A 117 12.38 -21.55 1.02
C TYR A 117 11.99 -22.17 -0.32
N GLY A 118 12.45 -21.63 -1.44
CA GLY A 118 11.92 -21.92 -2.76
C GLY A 118 10.73 -21.03 -3.12
N ILE A 119 10.56 -20.72 -4.40
CA ILE A 119 9.56 -19.76 -4.87
C ILE A 119 8.13 -20.18 -4.56
N VAL A 120 7.83 -21.48 -4.58
CA VAL A 120 6.48 -22.00 -4.29
C VAL A 120 6.13 -21.77 -2.82
N ASP A 121 7.00 -22.21 -1.92
CA ASP A 121 6.76 -22.08 -0.48
C ASP A 121 6.74 -20.61 -0.05
N ALA A 122 7.64 -19.77 -0.59
CA ALA A 122 7.62 -18.34 -0.35
C ALA A 122 6.29 -17.72 -0.79
N THR A 123 5.79 -18.07 -1.97
CA THR A 123 4.49 -17.58 -2.47
C THR A 123 3.35 -17.98 -1.52
N GLU A 124 3.33 -19.23 -1.05
CA GLU A 124 2.30 -19.69 -0.11
C GLU A 124 2.37 -18.96 1.25
N LEU A 125 3.58 -18.67 1.75
CA LEU A 125 3.76 -17.90 2.98
C LEU A 125 3.16 -16.50 2.85
N TYR A 126 3.49 -15.77 1.79
CA TYR A 126 2.96 -14.43 1.55
C TYR A 126 1.44 -14.44 1.33
N LEU A 127 0.90 -15.40 0.57
CA LEU A 127 -0.54 -15.53 0.34
C LEU A 127 -1.33 -15.83 1.62
N LYS A 128 -0.74 -16.46 2.62
CA LYS A 128 -1.39 -16.68 3.93
C LYS A 128 -1.56 -15.39 4.71
N GLU A 129 -0.65 -14.44 4.55
CA GLU A 129 -0.67 -13.18 5.30
C GLU A 129 -1.62 -12.13 4.67
N VAL A 130 -1.97 -12.24 3.39
CA VAL A 130 -2.85 -11.27 2.68
C VAL A 130 -4.33 -11.68 2.61
N LYS A 131 -4.72 -12.73 3.33
CA LYS A 131 -6.10 -13.26 3.33
C LYS A 131 -6.97 -12.60 4.38
#